data_842ece3fc6f9bc98dd6383d3755925b1
#
_entry.id   842ece3fc6f9bc98dd6383d3755925b1
#
_cell.length_a   1.000
_cell.length_b   1.000
_cell.length_c   1.000
_cell.angle_alpha   90.00
_cell.angle_beta   90.00
_cell.angle_gamma   90.00
#
_symmetry.space_group_name_H-M   'P 1'
#
loop_
_entity.id
_entity.type
_entity.pdbx_description
1 polymer ?
#
loop_
_entity_poly.entity_id
_entity_poly.type
_entity_poly.pdbx_seq_one_letter_code
_entity_poly.pdbx_strand_id
1 'polypeptide(L)'
;MTNSSPVPRLLVVEDEYLIRMLLEDMLDDLGYGIAAAVGTLSEARQIATDGNFSAAILDVNLDGQEIYPVADILAKRGLPFVFVTGYGERSLPEPYRGRPALQKPFQAEQLKTTLAGLLS
;
A
#
# COMPACT_ATOMS: atom_id res chain seq x y z
N MET A 1 31.58 8.24 7.31
CA MET A 1 30.26 8.49 7.59
C MET A 1 29.37 7.96 6.52
N THR A 2 28.45 7.32 6.90
CA THR A 2 27.58 6.88 5.92
C THR A 2 26.47 7.81 5.79
N ASN A 3 26.14 8.04 4.67
CA ASN A 3 25.14 8.91 4.39
C ASN A 3 24.04 8.22 3.69
N SER A 4 23.63 7.15 4.24
CA SER A 4 22.60 6.43 3.61
C SER A 4 21.29 7.17 3.80
N SER A 5 20.53 7.25 2.77
CA SER A 5 19.17 7.74 2.86
C SER A 5 18.37 6.76 3.71
N PRO A 6 17.39 7.24 4.45
CA PRO A 6 16.50 6.35 5.17
C PRO A 6 15.83 5.39 4.19
N VAL A 7 15.65 4.15 4.60
CA VAL A 7 14.90 3.20 3.79
C VAL A 7 13.48 3.68 3.70
N PRO A 8 12.83 3.56 2.55
CA PRO A 8 11.41 3.88 2.45
C PRO A 8 10.60 3.02 3.41
N ARG A 9 9.67 3.65 4.09
CA ARG A 9 8.79 2.97 5.04
C ARG A 9 7.38 3.02 4.49
N LEU A 10 6.70 1.91 4.58
CA LEU A 10 5.41 1.74 3.92
C LEU A 10 4.28 1.54 4.90
N LEU A 11 3.12 2.08 4.56
CA LEU A 11 1.87 1.76 5.22
C LEU A 11 1.26 0.57 4.49
N VAL A 12 0.92 -0.49 5.23
CA VAL A 12 0.28 -1.66 4.66
C VAL A 12 -1.13 -1.76 5.23
N VAL A 13 -2.12 -1.80 4.35
CA VAL A 13 -3.53 -1.91 4.75
C VAL A 13 -4.11 -3.18 4.13
N GLU A 14 -4.37 -4.17 4.96
CA GLU A 14 -4.86 -5.48 4.55
C GLU A 14 -5.57 -6.12 5.73
N ASP A 15 -6.84 -6.50 5.55
CA ASP A 15 -7.63 -7.05 6.66
C ASP A 15 -7.31 -8.51 6.97
N GLU A 16 -6.84 -9.28 5.99
CA GLU A 16 -6.49 -10.67 6.24
C GLU A 16 -5.11 -10.77 6.88
N TYR A 17 -5.08 -11.27 8.10
CA TYR A 17 -3.87 -11.31 8.90
C TYR A 17 -2.72 -12.04 8.19
N LEU A 18 -3.00 -13.20 7.60
CA LEU A 18 -1.96 -13.99 6.96
C LEU A 18 -1.40 -13.30 5.73
N ILE A 19 -2.25 -12.63 4.95
CA ILE A 19 -1.80 -11.89 3.78
C ILE A 19 -1.00 -10.67 4.22
N ARG A 20 -1.44 -10.01 5.29
CA ARG A 20 -0.70 -8.87 5.84
C ARG A 20 0.70 -9.28 6.27
N MET A 21 0.82 -10.41 6.97
CA MET A 21 2.12 -10.94 7.36
C MET A 21 2.99 -11.26 6.16
N LEU A 22 2.39 -11.86 5.13
CA LEU A 22 3.13 -12.19 3.92
C LEU A 22 3.66 -10.94 3.24
N LEU A 23 2.85 -9.88 3.17
CA LEU A 23 3.29 -8.61 2.63
C LEU A 23 4.45 -8.02 3.43
N GLU A 24 4.35 -8.07 4.76
CA GLU A 24 5.43 -7.57 5.61
C GLU A 24 6.73 -8.34 5.35
N ASP A 25 6.65 -9.65 5.21
CA ASP A 25 7.82 -10.46 4.91
C ASP A 25 8.41 -10.13 3.55
N MET A 26 7.56 -9.98 2.55
CA MET A 26 8.01 -9.61 1.20
C MET A 26 8.72 -8.25 1.21
N LEU A 27 8.15 -7.27 1.92
CA LEU A 27 8.73 -5.94 1.98
C LEU A 27 10.05 -5.95 2.71
N ASP A 28 10.15 -6.70 3.78
CA ASP A 28 11.40 -6.85 4.51
C ASP A 28 12.49 -7.44 3.62
N ASP A 29 12.15 -8.50 2.89
CA ASP A 29 13.09 -9.13 1.94
C ASP A 29 13.54 -8.16 0.86
N LEU A 30 12.67 -7.25 0.45
CA LEU A 30 13.00 -6.26 -0.58
C LEU A 30 13.74 -5.04 -0.03
N GLY A 31 13.94 -4.97 1.28
CA GLY A 31 14.69 -3.89 1.90
C GLY A 31 13.88 -2.68 2.32
N TYR A 32 12.55 -2.81 2.37
CA TYR A 32 11.69 -1.71 2.80
C TYR A 32 11.36 -1.83 4.28
N GLY A 33 11.10 -0.69 4.92
CA GLY A 33 10.60 -0.67 6.29
C GLY A 33 9.09 -0.67 6.32
N ILE A 34 8.52 -1.01 7.47
CA ILE A 34 7.08 -0.97 7.69
C ILE A 34 6.78 0.14 8.68
N ALA A 35 6.06 1.15 8.22
CA ALA A 35 5.65 2.23 9.13
C ALA A 35 4.49 1.78 9.99
N ALA A 36 3.54 1.06 9.38
CA ALA A 36 2.42 0.47 10.08
C ALA A 36 1.77 -0.57 9.20
N ALA A 37 1.19 -1.59 9.80
CA ALA A 37 0.42 -2.59 9.09
C ALA A 37 -0.91 -2.71 9.84
N VAL A 38 -2.00 -2.35 9.18
CA VAL A 38 -3.30 -2.27 9.82
C VAL A 38 -4.36 -3.02 9.01
N GLY A 39 -5.43 -3.41 9.67
CA GLY A 39 -6.46 -4.24 9.05
C GLY A 39 -7.84 -3.62 8.97
N THR A 40 -8.03 -2.39 9.47
CA THR A 40 -9.34 -1.76 9.46
C THR A 40 -9.30 -0.42 8.76
N LEU A 41 -10.44 -0.02 8.22
CA LEU A 41 -10.55 1.28 7.57
C LEU A 41 -10.29 2.41 8.57
N SER A 42 -10.77 2.29 9.79
CA SER A 42 -10.60 3.29 10.82
C SER A 42 -9.12 3.53 11.13
N GLU A 43 -8.38 2.45 11.36
CA GLU A 43 -6.94 2.57 11.62
C GLU A 43 -6.21 3.14 10.42
N ALA A 44 -6.58 2.69 9.22
CA ALA A 44 -5.95 3.15 8.00
C ALA A 44 -6.17 4.65 7.79
N ARG A 45 -7.39 5.14 8.04
CA ARG A 45 -7.69 6.56 7.90
C ARG A 45 -6.88 7.41 8.87
N GLN A 46 -6.73 6.96 10.10
CA GLN A 46 -5.97 7.71 11.09
C GLN A 46 -4.51 7.83 10.69
N ILE A 47 -3.90 6.73 10.28
CA ILE A 47 -2.50 6.73 9.87
C ILE A 47 -2.32 7.48 8.56
N ALA A 48 -3.25 7.35 7.63
CA ALA A 48 -3.18 8.09 6.37
C ALA A 48 -3.18 9.60 6.61
N THR A 49 -3.92 10.05 7.62
CA THR A 49 -4.02 11.46 7.95
C THR A 49 -2.78 11.99 8.65
N ASP A 50 -2.28 11.25 9.65
CA ASP A 50 -1.24 11.74 10.54
C ASP A 50 0.10 11.04 10.44
N GLY A 51 0.14 9.86 9.84
CA GLY A 51 1.32 9.01 9.84
C GLY A 51 2.44 9.55 8.96
N ASN A 52 3.64 9.03 9.23
CA ASN A 52 4.83 9.39 8.47
C ASN A 52 5.33 8.15 7.75
N PHE A 53 5.18 8.12 6.44
CA PHE A 53 5.59 7.01 5.60
C PHE A 53 5.82 7.49 4.17
N SER A 54 6.48 6.67 3.36
CA SER A 54 6.86 7.06 2.00
C SER A 54 5.82 6.67 0.96
N ALA A 55 5.10 5.60 1.19
CA ALA A 55 4.10 5.09 0.26
C ALA A 55 3.18 4.13 0.98
N ALA A 56 2.11 3.71 0.32
CA ALA A 56 1.14 2.80 0.92
C ALA A 56 0.74 1.69 -0.03
N ILE A 57 0.43 0.53 0.54
CA ILE A 57 -0.15 -0.60 -0.17
C ILE A 57 -1.56 -0.77 0.40
N LEU A 58 -2.56 -0.67 -0.45
CA LEU A 58 -3.95 -0.59 -0.02
C LEU A 58 -4.78 -1.71 -0.62
N ASP A 59 -5.28 -2.61 0.24
CA ASP A 59 -6.29 -3.57 -0.19
C ASP A 59 -7.58 -2.80 -0.47
N VAL A 60 -8.16 -3.03 -1.63
CA VAL A 60 -9.36 -2.31 -2.06
C VAL A 60 -10.55 -2.61 -1.16
N ASN A 61 -10.67 -3.85 -0.70
CA ASN A 61 -11.80 -4.27 0.12
C ASN A 61 -11.34 -4.71 1.50
N LEU A 62 -11.73 -3.95 2.52
CA LEU A 62 -11.41 -4.25 3.91
C LEU A 62 -12.67 -4.76 4.60
N ASP A 63 -12.90 -6.07 4.52
CA ASP A 63 -14.05 -6.71 5.15
C ASP A 63 -15.36 -5.99 4.79
N GLY A 64 -15.55 -5.77 3.49
CA GLY A 64 -16.75 -5.12 2.99
C GLY A 64 -16.68 -3.61 2.92
N GLN A 65 -15.65 -2.98 3.47
CA GLN A 65 -15.50 -1.53 3.42
C GLN A 65 -14.48 -1.15 2.36
N GLU A 66 -14.80 -0.19 1.54
CA GLU A 66 -13.91 0.22 0.46
C GLU A 66 -12.82 1.16 0.96
N ILE A 67 -11.63 1.01 0.39
CA ILE A 67 -10.43 1.74 0.82
C ILE A 67 -10.39 3.19 0.32
N TYR A 68 -11.29 3.58 -0.56
CA TYR A 68 -11.15 4.85 -1.29
C TYR A 68 -11.08 6.10 -0.42
N PRO A 69 -11.75 6.18 0.74
CA PRO A 69 -11.53 7.34 1.62
C PRO A 69 -10.07 7.51 2.04
N VAL A 70 -9.36 6.39 2.23
CA VAL A 70 -7.93 6.43 2.56
C VAL A 70 -7.13 6.89 1.36
N ALA A 71 -7.44 6.38 0.18
CA ALA A 71 -6.76 6.79 -1.05
C ALA A 71 -6.91 8.29 -1.29
N ASP A 72 -8.10 8.84 -1.03
CA ASP A 72 -8.34 10.28 -1.16
C ASP A 72 -7.42 11.09 -0.24
N ILE A 73 -7.26 10.64 1.00
CA ILE A 73 -6.39 11.32 1.96
C ILE A 73 -4.94 11.31 1.46
N LEU A 74 -4.48 10.14 1.00
CA LEU A 74 -3.12 10.00 0.51
C LEU A 74 -2.87 10.85 -0.73
N ALA A 75 -3.83 10.90 -1.64
CA ALA A 75 -3.71 11.70 -2.84
C ALA A 75 -3.58 13.18 -2.49
N LYS A 76 -4.35 13.66 -1.52
CA LYS A 76 -4.28 15.05 -1.07
C LYS A 76 -2.95 15.37 -0.41
N ARG A 77 -2.34 14.39 0.25
CA ARG A 77 -1.03 14.56 0.86
C ARG A 77 0.12 14.42 -0.13
N GLY A 78 -0.17 14.02 -1.36
CA GLY A 78 0.86 13.77 -2.36
C GLY A 78 1.67 12.52 -2.11
N LEU A 79 1.12 11.57 -1.35
CA LEU A 79 1.80 10.31 -1.05
C LEU A 79 1.41 9.25 -2.07
N PRO A 80 2.40 8.55 -2.65
CA PRO A 80 2.08 7.50 -3.63
C PRO A 80 1.50 6.26 -2.96
N PHE A 81 0.68 5.54 -3.71
CA PHE A 81 0.10 4.30 -3.21
C PHE A 81 -0.20 3.35 -4.37
N VAL A 82 -0.31 2.06 -4.04
CA VAL A 82 -0.71 1.03 -4.98
C VAL A 82 -1.90 0.29 -4.40
N PHE A 83 -2.88 -0.01 -5.24
CA PHE A 83 -4.02 -0.82 -4.84
C PHE A 83 -3.70 -2.30 -4.99
N VAL A 84 -4.28 -3.11 -4.12
CA VAL A 84 -4.24 -4.56 -4.25
C VAL A 84 -5.69 -5.01 -4.36
N THR A 85 -6.02 -5.71 -5.43
CA THR A 85 -7.40 -6.05 -5.72
C THR A 85 -7.52 -7.48 -6.25
N GLY A 86 -8.65 -8.11 -5.99
CA GLY A 86 -8.95 -9.43 -6.55
C GLY A 86 -9.41 -9.38 -7.98
N TYR A 87 -9.73 -8.21 -8.51
CA TYR A 87 -10.35 -8.07 -9.82
C TYR A 87 -9.54 -7.26 -10.82
N GLY A 88 -8.36 -6.78 -10.46
CA GLY A 88 -7.51 -5.99 -11.34
C GLY A 88 -7.89 -4.51 -11.39
N GLU A 89 -7.08 -3.74 -12.11
CA GLU A 89 -7.25 -2.28 -12.11
C GLU A 89 -8.54 -1.82 -12.78
N ARG A 90 -9.14 -2.64 -13.64
CA ARG A 90 -10.39 -2.30 -14.30
C ARG A 90 -11.56 -2.21 -13.33
N SER A 91 -11.44 -2.83 -12.16
CA SER A 91 -12.48 -2.78 -11.16
C SER A 91 -12.45 -1.48 -10.34
N LEU A 92 -11.41 -0.68 -10.52
CA LEU A 92 -11.28 0.56 -9.77
C LEU A 92 -12.27 1.61 -10.28
N PRO A 93 -12.80 2.45 -9.38
CA PRO A 93 -13.66 3.56 -9.81
C PRO A 93 -12.89 4.52 -10.68
N GLU A 94 -13.60 5.28 -11.47
CA GLU A 94 -13.02 6.16 -12.46
C GLU A 94 -11.91 7.06 -11.93
N PRO A 95 -12.05 7.72 -10.76
CA PRO A 95 -10.99 8.59 -10.28
C PRO A 95 -9.66 7.88 -10.06
N TYR A 96 -9.68 6.56 -9.91
CA TYR A 96 -8.48 5.77 -9.63
C TYR A 96 -8.04 4.89 -10.79
N ARG A 97 -8.75 4.91 -11.90
CA ARG A 97 -8.32 4.16 -13.08
C ARG A 97 -6.99 4.72 -13.56
N GLY A 98 -6.09 3.83 -13.93
CA GLY A 98 -4.76 4.21 -14.33
C GLY A 98 -3.77 4.31 -13.19
N ARG A 99 -4.23 4.22 -11.95
CA ARG A 99 -3.34 4.14 -10.80
C ARG A 99 -2.72 2.75 -10.72
N PRO A 100 -1.51 2.63 -10.16
CA PRO A 100 -0.90 1.32 -10.00
C PRO A 100 -1.78 0.38 -9.20
N ALA A 101 -1.89 -0.86 -9.65
CA ALA A 101 -2.66 -1.87 -8.95
C ALA A 101 -2.03 -3.23 -9.15
N LEU A 102 -2.08 -4.05 -8.11
CA LEU A 102 -1.63 -5.44 -8.16
C LEU A 102 -2.85 -6.33 -8.00
N GLN A 103 -2.98 -7.32 -8.86
CA GLN A 103 -4.08 -8.27 -8.77
C GLN A 103 -3.65 -9.46 -7.92
N LYS A 104 -4.50 -9.85 -6.99
CA LYS A 104 -4.25 -11.04 -6.17
C LYS A 104 -4.52 -12.31 -6.98
N PRO A 105 -3.73 -13.35 -6.83
CA PRO A 105 -2.48 -13.36 -6.08
C PRO A 105 -1.36 -12.74 -6.91
N PHE A 106 -0.42 -12.09 -6.24
CA PHE A 106 0.73 -11.50 -6.93
C PHE A 106 2.02 -12.08 -6.38
N GLN A 107 3.08 -11.97 -7.17
CA GLN A 107 4.39 -12.48 -6.80
C GLN A 107 5.27 -11.36 -6.27
N ALA A 108 6.30 -11.73 -5.50
CA ALA A 108 7.21 -10.76 -4.94
C ALA A 108 7.87 -9.90 -6.01
N GLU A 109 8.15 -10.46 -7.18
CA GLU A 109 8.76 -9.71 -8.28
C GLU A 109 7.83 -8.61 -8.80
N GLN A 110 6.54 -8.87 -8.85
CA GLN A 110 5.55 -7.86 -9.25
C GLN A 110 5.49 -6.73 -8.24
N LEU A 111 5.51 -7.07 -6.95
CA LEU A 111 5.53 -6.08 -5.90
C LEU A 111 6.79 -5.22 -5.98
N LYS A 112 7.94 -5.87 -6.17
CA LYS A 112 9.22 -5.19 -6.28
C LYS A 112 9.21 -4.17 -7.41
N THR A 113 8.77 -4.58 -8.60
CA THR A 113 8.76 -3.71 -9.77
C THR A 113 7.81 -2.54 -9.58
N THR A 114 6.63 -2.82 -9.03
CA THR A 114 5.61 -1.78 -8.79
C THR A 114 6.11 -0.74 -7.80
N LEU A 115 6.71 -1.18 -6.69
CA LEU A 115 7.22 -0.26 -5.68
C LEU A 115 8.40 0.55 -6.19
N ALA A 116 9.28 -0.07 -6.97
CA ALA A 116 10.40 0.66 -7.55
C ALA A 116 9.91 1.82 -8.43
N GLY A 117 8.89 1.58 -9.24
CA GLY A 117 8.29 2.63 -10.04
C GLY A 117 7.58 3.69 -9.21
N LEU A 118 6.92 3.26 -8.16
CA LEU A 118 6.14 4.16 -7.30
C LEU A 118 7.04 5.12 -6.53
N LEU A 119 8.20 4.64 -6.11
CA LEU A 119 9.11 5.37 -5.24
C LEU A 119 10.26 6.04 -5.98
N SER A 120 10.31 5.91 -7.28
CA SER A 120 11.39 6.51 -8.08
C SER A 120 11.16 7.99 -8.34
#